data_fb2dd4f95df9cfab8bd30fc6434e8e39
#
_entry.id   fb2dd4f95df9cfab8bd30fc6434e8e39
#
_cell.length_a   1.000
_cell.length_b   1.000
_cell.length_c   1.000
_cell.angle_alpha   90.00
_cell.angle_beta   90.00
_cell.angle_gamma   90.00
#
_symmetry.space_group_name_H-M   'P 1'
#
loop_
_entity.id
_entity.type
_entity.pdbx_description
1 polymer ?
#
loop_
_entity_poly.entity_id
_entity_poly.type
_entity_poly.pdbx_seq_one_letter_code
_entity_poly.pdbx_strand_id
1 'polypeptide(L)'
;MEQIIVRHPDGTTALLTSRARKSGVTKAEQSITLLGADTVAITVKSATPLTFHLGDQIDVYGKTYTLNQLPGIKKTGNRNFEYTLTFEGVQYELIDAQFLLPDDTVLDSFTGDLEDFLGILIGNLTRVYPGKWVLGVFPANTEFKTLTYTEKNCLEVLQDLCEQYSTEFEITQANGVRSLNIKMAGVNFPYTFRYGRTGGLYELTRQNINSKNVVTRLYVYGGSSNLGDKYRYTRLCLPGKAKNASYIEDAAAIAAYGLKENTKIGRAHV
;
A
#
# COMPACT_ATOMS: atom_id res chain seq x y z
N MET A 1 5.72 -18.37 -24.54
CA MET A 1 6.33 -17.35 -23.64
C MET A 1 5.99 -16.01 -24.27
N GLU A 2 5.17 -15.20 -23.63
CA GLU A 2 4.85 -13.86 -24.12
C GLU A 2 6.14 -13.03 -24.21
N GLN A 3 6.28 -12.28 -25.31
CA GLN A 3 7.43 -11.44 -25.53
C GLN A 3 7.21 -10.13 -24.75
N ILE A 4 8.14 -9.76 -23.88
CA ILE A 4 8.10 -8.48 -23.19
C ILE A 4 8.65 -7.40 -24.10
N ILE A 5 7.78 -6.45 -24.44
CA ILE A 5 8.09 -5.29 -25.29
C ILE A 5 8.29 -4.09 -24.36
N VAL A 6 9.42 -3.44 -24.45
CA VAL A 6 9.66 -2.14 -23.82
C VAL A 6 9.30 -1.05 -24.81
N ARG A 7 8.45 -0.12 -24.40
CA ARG A 7 8.15 1.13 -25.13
C ARG A 7 8.99 2.26 -24.54
N HIS A 8 9.79 2.91 -25.37
CA HIS A 8 10.57 4.07 -24.95
C HIS A 8 9.74 5.35 -25.00
N PRO A 9 10.12 6.41 -24.26
CA PRO A 9 9.42 7.70 -24.26
C PRO A 9 9.37 8.38 -25.64
N ASP A 10 10.31 8.07 -26.52
CA ASP A 10 10.34 8.57 -27.91
C ASP A 10 9.39 7.82 -28.86
N GLY A 11 8.63 6.85 -28.36
CA GLY A 11 7.69 6.02 -29.11
C GLY A 11 8.33 4.80 -29.80
N THR A 12 9.65 4.63 -29.71
CA THR A 12 10.31 3.42 -30.21
C THR A 12 10.07 2.24 -29.29
N THR A 13 10.26 1.02 -29.81
CA THR A 13 10.06 -0.22 -29.05
C THR A 13 11.26 -1.12 -29.12
N ALA A 14 11.52 -1.86 -28.03
CA ALA A 14 12.57 -2.86 -27.96
C ALA A 14 12.06 -4.17 -27.36
N LEU A 15 12.49 -5.28 -27.93
CA LEU A 15 12.23 -6.61 -27.36
C LEU A 15 13.31 -6.96 -26.34
N LEU A 16 12.92 -7.36 -25.12
CA LEU A 16 13.89 -7.84 -24.13
C LEU A 16 14.49 -9.20 -24.51
N THR A 17 13.72 -10.05 -25.20
CA THR A 17 14.23 -11.32 -25.75
C THR A 17 14.43 -11.19 -27.26
N SER A 18 15.68 -11.27 -27.72
CA SER A 18 16.04 -11.14 -29.13
C SER A 18 17.20 -12.07 -29.51
N ARG A 19 16.98 -12.91 -30.53
CA ARG A 19 18.04 -13.78 -31.09
C ARG A 19 19.17 -12.95 -31.71
N ALA A 20 18.85 -11.84 -32.40
CA ALA A 20 19.85 -10.98 -33.04
C ALA A 20 20.76 -10.32 -32.01
N ARG A 21 20.25 -9.89 -30.89
CA ARG A 21 21.02 -9.30 -29.79
C ARG A 21 21.57 -10.33 -28.81
N LYS A 22 21.20 -11.61 -28.96
CA LYS A 22 21.49 -12.69 -28.00
C LYS A 22 21.08 -12.28 -26.59
N SER A 23 19.90 -11.66 -26.47
CA SER A 23 19.33 -11.26 -25.21
C SER A 23 18.16 -12.18 -24.81
N GLY A 24 17.96 -12.34 -23.51
CA GLY A 24 16.87 -13.13 -22.99
C GLY A 24 16.53 -12.76 -21.54
N VAL A 25 15.24 -12.79 -21.24
CA VAL A 25 14.71 -12.68 -19.88
C VAL A 25 15.01 -13.97 -19.14
N THR A 26 15.70 -13.87 -18.00
CA THR A 26 16.03 -15.01 -17.13
C THR A 26 15.11 -15.10 -15.91
N LYS A 27 14.56 -13.98 -15.47
CA LYS A 27 13.57 -13.91 -14.39
C LYS A 27 12.61 -12.76 -14.69
N ALA A 28 11.33 -13.00 -14.44
CA ALA A 28 10.30 -11.94 -14.42
C ALA A 28 9.33 -12.27 -13.28
N GLU A 29 9.06 -11.31 -12.42
CA GLU A 29 8.23 -11.45 -11.24
C GLU A 29 7.40 -10.19 -11.04
N GLN A 30 6.08 -10.35 -10.94
CA GLN A 30 5.17 -9.28 -10.55
C GLN A 30 4.88 -9.41 -9.05
N SER A 31 5.01 -8.32 -8.32
CA SER A 31 4.66 -8.22 -6.90
C SER A 31 3.57 -7.20 -6.70
N ILE A 32 2.41 -7.66 -6.23
CA ILE A 32 1.28 -6.81 -5.87
C ILE A 32 0.92 -7.12 -4.42
N THR A 33 0.96 -6.11 -3.57
CA THR A 33 0.52 -6.20 -2.17
C THR A 33 -0.52 -5.14 -1.88
N LEU A 34 -1.49 -5.48 -1.06
CA LEU A 34 -2.55 -4.55 -0.65
C LEU A 34 -1.93 -3.32 0.03
N LEU A 35 -2.34 -2.13 -0.39
CA LEU A 35 -1.80 -0.84 0.06
C LEU A 35 -0.26 -0.72 0.00
N GLY A 36 0.40 -1.58 -0.77
CA GLY A 36 1.85 -1.68 -0.80
C GLY A 36 2.42 -1.73 -2.22
N ALA A 37 3.28 -2.71 -2.49
CA ALA A 37 3.98 -2.81 -3.76
C ALA A 37 3.04 -3.12 -4.94
N ASP A 38 3.29 -2.48 -6.07
CA ASP A 38 2.77 -2.85 -7.39
C ASP A 38 3.93 -2.71 -8.40
N THR A 39 4.75 -3.74 -8.52
CA THR A 39 6.01 -3.70 -9.27
C THR A 39 6.21 -4.94 -10.13
N VAL A 40 7.02 -4.80 -11.18
CA VAL A 40 7.49 -5.90 -12.01
C VAL A 40 9.01 -5.88 -12.05
N ALA A 41 9.63 -6.90 -11.49
CA ALA A 41 11.08 -7.09 -11.50
C ALA A 41 11.47 -8.02 -12.65
N ILE A 42 12.41 -7.59 -13.51
CA ILE A 42 12.86 -8.35 -14.67
C ILE A 42 14.39 -8.42 -14.66
N THR A 43 14.92 -9.63 -14.81
CA THR A 43 16.34 -9.83 -15.05
C THR A 43 16.55 -10.25 -16.49
N VAL A 44 17.39 -9.48 -17.21
CA VAL A 44 17.73 -9.71 -18.62
C VAL A 44 19.22 -9.95 -18.78
N LYS A 45 19.58 -10.99 -19.50
CA LYS A 45 20.98 -11.22 -19.93
C LYS A 45 21.12 -10.92 -21.41
N SER A 46 22.22 -10.28 -21.80
CA SER A 46 22.51 -9.94 -23.20
C SER A 46 24.00 -10.09 -23.52
N ALA A 47 24.30 -10.45 -24.75
CA ALA A 47 25.68 -10.47 -25.26
C ALA A 47 26.15 -9.10 -25.75
N THR A 48 25.24 -8.16 -25.97
CA THR A 48 25.50 -6.78 -26.37
C THR A 48 24.86 -5.82 -25.37
N PRO A 49 25.40 -4.60 -25.21
CA PRO A 49 24.75 -3.60 -24.37
C PRO A 49 23.31 -3.35 -24.80
N LEU A 50 22.42 -3.24 -23.81
CA LEU A 50 21.03 -2.77 -23.98
C LEU A 50 20.92 -1.37 -23.38
N THR A 51 20.13 -0.52 -24.01
CA THR A 51 19.85 0.84 -23.54
C THR A 51 18.46 0.88 -22.93
N PHE A 52 18.35 1.48 -21.76
CA PHE A 52 17.11 1.74 -21.05
C PHE A 52 17.04 3.22 -20.67
N HIS A 53 15.84 3.77 -20.66
CA HIS A 53 15.61 5.18 -20.35
C HIS A 53 14.61 5.28 -19.19
N LEU A 54 14.72 6.32 -18.41
CA LEU A 54 13.66 6.67 -17.46
C LEU A 54 12.37 6.93 -18.25
N GLY A 55 11.25 6.39 -17.76
CA GLY A 55 9.97 6.45 -18.46
C GLY A 55 9.73 5.31 -19.46
N ASP A 56 10.68 4.36 -19.64
CA ASP A 56 10.42 3.14 -20.40
C ASP A 56 9.24 2.39 -19.79
N GLN A 57 8.35 1.85 -20.64
CA GLN A 57 7.11 1.20 -20.20
C GLN A 57 7.01 -0.23 -20.71
N ILE A 58 6.38 -1.08 -19.91
CA ILE A 58 5.95 -2.43 -20.27
C ILE A 58 4.49 -2.64 -19.91
N ASP A 59 3.81 -3.53 -20.65
CA ASP A 59 2.47 -3.97 -20.30
C ASP A 59 2.54 -5.40 -19.76
N VAL A 60 1.94 -5.61 -18.58
CA VAL A 60 1.86 -6.91 -17.92
C VAL A 60 0.44 -7.10 -17.38
N TYR A 61 -0.24 -8.16 -17.80
CA TYR A 61 -1.61 -8.49 -17.39
C TYR A 61 -2.60 -7.31 -17.48
N GLY A 62 -2.51 -6.52 -18.56
CA GLY A 62 -3.41 -5.39 -18.82
C GLY A 62 -3.11 -4.11 -18.02
N LYS A 63 -2.02 -4.09 -17.26
CA LYS A 63 -1.51 -2.91 -16.58
C LYS A 63 -0.21 -2.43 -17.24
N THR A 64 -0.01 -1.12 -17.27
CA THR A 64 1.25 -0.49 -17.70
C THR A 64 2.12 -0.20 -16.49
N TYR A 65 3.39 -0.58 -16.57
CA TYR A 65 4.42 -0.33 -15.57
C TYR A 65 5.53 0.53 -16.18
N THR A 66 6.06 1.46 -15.41
CA THR A 66 7.05 2.45 -15.85
C THR A 66 8.39 2.24 -15.14
N LEU A 67 9.48 2.39 -15.86
CA LEU A 67 10.84 2.35 -15.34
C LEU A 67 11.22 3.72 -14.76
N ASN A 68 11.12 3.90 -13.45
CA ASN A 68 11.43 5.15 -12.76
C ASN A 68 12.88 5.22 -12.26
N GLN A 69 13.61 4.10 -12.34
CA GLN A 69 15.02 4.02 -11.97
C GLN A 69 15.81 3.34 -13.08
N LEU A 70 17.01 3.84 -13.38
CA LEU A 70 17.89 3.15 -14.31
C LEU A 70 18.32 1.79 -13.74
N PRO A 71 18.42 0.76 -14.59
CA PRO A 71 18.70 -0.59 -14.13
C PRO A 71 20.10 -0.74 -13.55
N GLY A 72 20.22 -1.60 -12.55
CA GLY A 72 21.49 -2.13 -12.15
C GLY A 72 22.11 -2.96 -13.28
N ILE A 73 23.41 -2.74 -13.59
CA ILE A 73 24.13 -3.44 -14.66
C ILE A 73 25.27 -4.23 -14.05
N LYS A 74 25.27 -5.55 -14.28
CA LYS A 74 26.41 -6.41 -13.99
C LYS A 74 27.04 -6.86 -15.31
N LYS A 75 28.32 -6.50 -15.50
CA LYS A 75 29.11 -6.92 -16.68
C LYS A 75 30.13 -7.98 -16.26
N THR A 76 30.07 -9.13 -16.93
CA THR A 76 31.05 -10.21 -16.71
C THR A 76 31.73 -10.55 -18.03
N GLY A 77 32.98 -10.21 -18.16
CA GLY A 77 33.74 -10.35 -19.43
C GLY A 77 33.26 -9.40 -20.53
N ASN A 78 33.60 -9.70 -21.78
CA ASN A 78 33.38 -8.78 -22.90
C ASN A 78 31.95 -8.88 -23.52
N ARG A 79 31.21 -9.96 -23.26
CA ARG A 79 29.93 -10.26 -23.93
C ARG A 79 28.84 -10.76 -22.97
N ASN A 80 28.92 -10.45 -21.69
CA ASN A 80 27.93 -10.84 -20.71
C ASN A 80 27.48 -9.62 -19.91
N PHE A 81 26.30 -9.13 -20.23
CA PHE A 81 25.60 -8.05 -19.54
C PHE A 81 24.36 -8.63 -18.85
N GLU A 82 24.18 -8.36 -17.58
CA GLU A 82 22.99 -8.68 -16.82
C GLU A 82 22.40 -7.38 -16.29
N TYR A 83 21.13 -7.17 -16.57
CA TYR A 83 20.34 -6.00 -16.17
C TYR A 83 19.26 -6.44 -15.19
N THR A 84 19.15 -5.73 -14.08
CA THR A 84 18.03 -5.86 -13.15
C THR A 84 17.17 -4.63 -13.28
N LEU A 85 15.95 -4.81 -13.79
CA LEU A 85 14.95 -3.78 -14.07
C LEU A 85 13.84 -3.89 -13.06
N THR A 86 13.42 -2.77 -12.48
CA THR A 86 12.20 -2.70 -11.66
C THR A 86 11.27 -1.68 -12.29
N PHE A 87 10.16 -2.17 -12.82
CA PHE A 87 9.09 -1.34 -13.35
C PHE A 87 8.02 -1.17 -12.28
N GLU A 88 7.50 0.02 -12.14
CA GLU A 88 6.59 0.43 -11.09
C GLU A 88 5.20 0.76 -11.65
N GLY A 89 4.15 0.41 -10.90
CA GLY A 89 2.77 0.72 -11.25
C GLY A 89 2.46 2.20 -11.14
N VAL A 90 1.32 2.61 -11.70
CA VAL A 90 0.91 4.02 -11.77
C VAL A 90 0.77 4.70 -10.41
N GLN A 91 0.54 3.95 -9.34
CA GLN A 91 0.45 4.50 -7.98
C GLN A 91 1.73 5.23 -7.54
N TYR A 92 2.88 4.88 -8.10
CA TYR A 92 4.16 5.52 -7.76
C TYR A 92 4.29 6.94 -8.29
N GLU A 93 3.41 7.39 -9.22
CA GLU A 93 3.30 8.81 -9.59
C GLU A 93 2.87 9.70 -8.39
N LEU A 94 2.19 9.13 -7.39
CA LEU A 94 1.78 9.85 -6.19
C LEU A 94 2.96 10.25 -5.30
N ILE A 95 4.13 9.61 -5.44
CA ILE A 95 5.35 9.96 -4.71
C ILE A 95 5.89 11.33 -5.15
N ASP A 96 5.67 11.69 -6.42
CA ASP A 96 6.18 12.94 -6.98
C ASP A 96 5.44 14.19 -6.43
N ALA A 97 4.28 14.00 -5.82
CA ALA A 97 3.48 15.07 -5.25
C ALA A 97 3.60 15.08 -3.72
N GLN A 98 4.09 16.20 -3.16
CA GLN A 98 4.06 16.45 -1.72
C GLN A 98 2.63 16.77 -1.30
N PHE A 99 2.18 16.21 -0.18
CA PHE A 99 0.86 16.51 0.39
C PHE A 99 0.90 17.84 1.15
N LEU A 100 0.29 18.86 0.57
CA LEU A 100 0.23 20.23 1.09
C LEU A 100 -1.22 20.68 1.17
N LEU A 101 -1.51 21.66 2.05
CA LEU A 101 -2.77 22.39 2.03
C LEU A 101 -2.91 23.24 0.75
N PRO A 102 -4.13 23.68 0.40
CA PRO A 102 -4.36 24.52 -0.77
C PRO A 102 -3.60 25.84 -0.82
N ASP A 103 -3.10 26.33 0.32
CA ASP A 103 -2.26 27.52 0.44
C ASP A 103 -0.75 27.22 0.39
N ASP A 104 -0.38 26.04 -0.04
CA ASP A 104 0.99 25.51 -0.13
C ASP A 104 1.71 25.41 1.23
N THR A 105 0.99 25.49 2.34
CA THR A 105 1.59 25.24 3.65
C THR A 105 1.78 23.74 3.88
N VAL A 106 2.86 23.39 4.57
CA VAL A 106 3.06 22.01 5.03
C VAL A 106 1.95 21.70 6.03
N LEU A 107 1.16 20.68 5.74
CA LEU A 107 0.06 20.30 6.58
C LEU A 107 0.57 19.70 7.89
N ASP A 108 0.24 20.36 8.97
CA ASP A 108 0.58 19.88 10.31
C ASP A 108 -0.54 19.00 10.86
N SER A 109 -1.77 19.53 10.91
CA SER A 109 -2.96 18.77 11.23
C SER A 109 -4.19 19.32 10.48
N PHE A 110 -5.05 18.41 10.04
CA PHE A 110 -6.29 18.77 9.37
C PHE A 110 -7.44 17.90 9.91
N THR A 111 -8.61 18.52 10.09
CA THR A 111 -9.82 17.82 10.50
C THR A 111 -10.81 17.82 9.36
N GLY A 112 -11.18 16.62 8.90
CA GLY A 112 -12.12 16.45 7.81
C GLY A 112 -12.59 14.99 7.70
N ASP A 113 -13.49 14.75 6.79
CA ASP A 113 -13.85 13.38 6.40
C ASP A 113 -12.95 12.86 5.27
N LEU A 114 -13.21 11.65 4.77
CA LEU A 114 -12.40 11.06 3.72
C LEU A 114 -12.45 11.88 2.43
N GLU A 115 -13.60 12.47 2.08
CA GLU A 115 -13.76 13.29 0.88
C GLU A 115 -12.88 14.53 0.93
N ASP A 116 -12.83 15.21 2.07
CA ASP A 116 -11.99 16.40 2.29
C ASP A 116 -10.50 16.07 2.06
N PHE A 117 -10.01 14.98 2.66
CA PHE A 117 -8.61 14.55 2.48
C PHE A 117 -8.30 14.15 1.03
N LEU A 118 -9.21 13.42 0.38
CA LEU A 118 -9.03 13.03 -1.02
C LEU A 118 -9.07 14.23 -1.97
N GLY A 119 -9.88 15.25 -1.65
CA GLY A 119 -9.92 16.51 -2.39
C GLY A 119 -8.57 17.23 -2.35
N ILE A 120 -7.96 17.35 -1.17
CA ILE A 120 -6.61 17.92 -1.00
C ILE A 120 -5.57 17.09 -1.77
N LEU A 121 -5.64 15.75 -1.68
CA LEU A 121 -4.72 14.84 -2.36
C LEU A 121 -4.78 15.02 -3.90
N ILE A 122 -5.98 15.05 -4.47
CA ILE A 122 -6.17 15.26 -5.92
C ILE A 122 -5.72 16.66 -6.33
N GLY A 123 -5.94 17.69 -5.49
CA GLY A 123 -5.42 19.03 -5.70
C GLY A 123 -3.89 19.05 -5.85
N ASN A 124 -3.19 18.35 -4.95
CA ASN A 124 -1.73 18.22 -5.01
C ASN A 124 -1.25 17.45 -6.25
N LEU A 125 -1.94 16.35 -6.60
CA LEU A 125 -1.64 15.62 -7.84
C LEU A 125 -1.88 16.46 -9.10
N THR A 126 -2.92 17.30 -9.10
CA THR A 126 -3.22 18.19 -10.23
C THR A 126 -2.14 19.26 -10.42
N ARG A 127 -1.49 19.70 -9.34
CA ARG A 127 -0.35 20.63 -9.39
C ARG A 127 0.85 20.01 -10.13
N VAL A 128 1.14 18.72 -9.89
CA VAL A 128 2.27 18.01 -10.52
C VAL A 128 1.89 17.45 -11.90
N TYR A 129 0.67 16.93 -12.02
CA TYR A 129 0.13 16.27 -13.23
C TYR A 129 -1.17 16.91 -13.69
N PRO A 130 -1.15 18.12 -14.28
CA PRO A 130 -2.35 18.85 -14.68
C PRO A 130 -3.29 18.02 -15.57
N GLY A 131 -4.54 17.85 -15.12
CA GLY A 131 -5.57 17.14 -15.88
C GLY A 131 -5.36 15.63 -16.03
N LYS A 132 -4.42 15.03 -15.30
CA LYS A 132 -4.12 13.59 -15.38
C LYS A 132 -4.78 12.77 -14.28
N TRP A 133 -5.14 13.37 -13.17
CA TRP A 133 -5.73 12.68 -12.02
C TRP A 133 -7.11 13.22 -11.68
N VAL A 134 -8.03 12.31 -11.43
CA VAL A 134 -9.40 12.63 -10.99
C VAL A 134 -9.79 11.71 -9.82
N LEU A 135 -10.65 12.21 -8.94
CA LEU A 135 -11.31 11.40 -7.93
C LEU A 135 -12.43 10.60 -8.60
N GLY A 136 -12.42 9.29 -8.38
CA GLY A 136 -13.45 8.37 -8.87
C GLY A 136 -14.51 8.08 -7.81
N VAL A 137 -14.85 6.80 -7.62
CA VAL A 137 -15.83 6.38 -6.61
C VAL A 137 -15.16 6.28 -5.25
N PHE A 138 -15.82 6.78 -4.20
CA PHE A 138 -15.38 6.71 -2.80
C PHE A 138 -16.57 6.61 -1.84
N PRO A 139 -16.39 6.09 -0.61
CA PRO A 139 -17.43 6.06 0.42
C PRO A 139 -17.78 7.48 0.85
N ALA A 140 -19.07 7.84 0.77
CA ALA A 140 -19.58 9.11 1.27
C ALA A 140 -19.90 9.06 2.77
N ASN A 141 -20.02 10.23 3.42
CA ASN A 141 -20.42 10.40 4.81
C ASN A 141 -19.57 9.59 5.80
N THR A 142 -18.26 9.62 5.62
CA THR A 142 -17.32 8.98 6.54
C THR A 142 -17.16 9.80 7.82
N GLU A 143 -16.59 9.19 8.85
CA GLU A 143 -16.31 9.84 10.13
C GLU A 143 -15.28 10.96 9.96
N PHE A 144 -15.52 12.11 10.62
CA PHE A 144 -14.51 13.19 10.73
C PHE A 144 -13.35 12.75 11.60
N LYS A 145 -12.13 12.92 11.10
CA LYS A 145 -10.90 12.62 11.82
C LYS A 145 -9.95 13.80 11.78
N THR A 146 -9.20 13.97 12.85
CA THR A 146 -8.06 14.88 12.88
C THR A 146 -6.80 14.08 12.62
N LEU A 147 -6.18 14.26 11.46
CA LEU A 147 -4.96 13.57 11.06
C LEU A 147 -3.83 14.60 10.88
N THR A 148 -2.62 14.16 11.20
CA THR A 148 -1.41 14.99 11.11
C THR A 148 -0.47 14.40 10.09
N TYR A 149 -0.11 15.20 9.10
CA TYR A 149 0.83 14.83 8.05
C TYR A 149 1.92 15.90 7.94
N THR A 150 3.14 15.50 8.17
CA THR A 150 4.32 16.37 8.06
C THR A 150 5.31 15.71 7.10
N GLU A 151 5.72 16.44 6.07
CA GLU A 151 6.70 15.98 5.09
C GLU A 151 6.34 14.65 4.41
N LYS A 152 5.03 14.41 4.17
CA LYS A 152 4.52 13.20 3.52
C LYS A 152 4.22 13.43 2.04
N ASN A 153 4.54 12.45 1.20
CA ASN A 153 4.06 12.44 -0.18
C ASN A 153 2.62 11.91 -0.28
N CYS A 154 1.97 12.14 -1.42
CA CYS A 154 0.58 11.74 -1.61
C CYS A 154 0.36 10.23 -1.54
N LEU A 155 1.35 9.38 -1.86
CA LEU A 155 1.20 7.92 -1.74
C LEU A 155 1.16 7.49 -0.27
N GLU A 156 2.07 8.00 0.55
CA GLU A 156 2.11 7.71 1.99
C GLU A 156 0.82 8.17 2.69
N VAL A 157 0.31 9.36 2.30
CA VAL A 157 -0.97 9.86 2.86
C VAL A 157 -2.14 9.00 2.39
N LEU A 158 -2.21 8.60 1.12
CA LEU A 158 -3.27 7.73 0.61
C LEU A 158 -3.29 6.38 1.33
N GLN A 159 -2.13 5.78 1.56
CA GLN A 159 -2.01 4.51 2.30
C GLN A 159 -2.50 4.65 3.74
N ASP A 160 -2.08 5.70 4.44
CA ASP A 160 -2.55 5.98 5.81
C ASP A 160 -4.05 6.27 5.85
N LEU A 161 -4.60 7.06 4.93
CA LEU A 161 -6.04 7.31 4.82
C LEU A 161 -6.81 6.00 4.66
N CYS A 162 -6.34 5.10 3.79
CA CYS A 162 -6.98 3.79 3.61
C CYS A 162 -6.96 2.96 4.91
N GLU A 163 -5.86 2.98 5.67
CA GLU A 163 -5.78 2.32 6.97
C GLU A 163 -6.72 2.96 7.99
N GLN A 164 -6.73 4.30 8.08
CA GLN A 164 -7.56 5.05 9.04
C GLN A 164 -9.06 4.83 8.82
N TYR A 165 -9.49 4.76 7.56
CA TYR A 165 -10.90 4.60 7.19
C TYR A 165 -11.29 3.15 6.86
N SER A 166 -10.37 2.17 7.05
CA SER A 166 -10.58 0.75 6.71
C SER A 166 -11.07 0.57 5.27
N THR A 167 -10.37 1.22 4.34
CA THR A 167 -10.65 1.20 2.91
C THR A 167 -9.46 0.66 2.11
N GLU A 168 -9.67 0.47 0.82
CA GLU A 168 -8.67 0.07 -0.16
C GLU A 168 -8.75 1.00 -1.35
N PHE A 169 -7.63 1.28 -2.01
CA PHE A 169 -7.64 2.08 -3.23
C PHE A 169 -7.42 1.23 -4.48
N GLU A 170 -8.00 1.68 -5.57
CA GLU A 170 -7.79 1.14 -6.92
C GLU A 170 -7.62 2.30 -7.90
N ILE A 171 -6.60 2.23 -8.73
CA ILE A 171 -6.37 3.24 -9.78
C ILE A 171 -6.74 2.63 -11.11
N THR A 172 -7.71 3.25 -11.80
CA THR A 172 -8.09 2.89 -13.16
C THR A 172 -7.58 3.94 -14.14
N GLN A 173 -7.24 3.50 -15.34
CA GLN A 173 -6.72 4.39 -16.39
C GLN A 173 -7.59 4.34 -17.64
N ALA A 174 -8.00 5.50 -18.14
CA ALA A 174 -8.71 5.62 -19.40
C ALA A 174 -8.29 6.92 -20.11
N ASN A 175 -7.96 6.83 -21.39
CA ASN A 175 -7.61 8.00 -22.22
C ASN A 175 -6.51 8.90 -21.62
N GLY A 176 -5.55 8.30 -20.92
CA GLY A 176 -4.45 9.01 -20.27
C GLY A 176 -4.81 9.72 -18.96
N VAL A 177 -6.04 9.55 -18.47
CA VAL A 177 -6.50 10.02 -17.16
C VAL A 177 -6.50 8.86 -16.17
N ARG A 178 -6.04 9.11 -14.94
CA ARG A 178 -6.06 8.20 -13.80
C ARG A 178 -7.23 8.55 -12.89
N SER A 179 -8.06 7.57 -12.58
CA SER A 179 -9.16 7.72 -11.63
C SER A 179 -8.83 6.98 -10.36
N LEU A 180 -8.73 7.70 -9.24
CA LEU A 180 -8.51 7.14 -7.91
C LEU A 180 -9.85 6.73 -7.33
N ASN A 181 -10.06 5.43 -7.15
CA ASN A 181 -11.26 4.87 -6.56
C ASN A 181 -10.93 4.33 -5.17
N ILE A 182 -11.79 4.60 -4.20
CA ILE A 182 -11.67 4.11 -2.82
C ILE A 182 -12.84 3.16 -2.55
N LYS A 183 -12.55 2.00 -2.02
CA LYS A 183 -13.55 0.96 -1.72
C LYS A 183 -13.47 0.58 -0.24
N MET A 184 -14.59 0.21 0.36
CA MET A 184 -14.57 -0.35 1.72
C MET A 184 -13.80 -1.68 1.73
N ALA A 185 -12.90 -1.83 2.69
CA ALA A 185 -12.15 -3.08 2.87
C ALA A 185 -13.05 -4.20 3.41
N GLY A 186 -12.63 -5.44 3.20
CA GLY A 186 -13.29 -6.61 3.79
C GLY A 186 -14.52 -7.13 3.03
N VAL A 187 -14.61 -6.89 1.73
CA VAL A 187 -15.61 -7.55 0.88
C VAL A 187 -15.36 -9.05 0.82
N ASN A 188 -16.38 -9.85 1.07
CA ASN A 188 -16.27 -11.30 1.00
C ASN A 188 -15.82 -11.74 -0.40
N PHE A 189 -14.76 -12.53 -0.44
CA PHE A 189 -14.28 -13.15 -1.67
C PHE A 189 -15.29 -14.20 -2.15
N PRO A 190 -15.83 -14.12 -3.38
CA PRO A 190 -16.96 -14.94 -3.82
C PRO A 190 -16.61 -16.41 -4.13
N TYR A 191 -15.32 -16.78 -4.03
CA TYR A 191 -14.88 -18.13 -4.35
C TYR A 191 -14.67 -18.98 -3.11
N THR A 192 -15.15 -20.23 -3.16
CA THR A 192 -14.86 -21.24 -2.15
C THR A 192 -13.71 -22.11 -2.62
N PHE A 193 -12.59 -22.04 -1.94
CA PHE A 193 -11.44 -22.91 -2.19
C PHE A 193 -11.73 -24.31 -1.64
N ARG A 194 -11.52 -25.33 -2.48
CA ARG A 194 -11.63 -26.73 -2.10
C ARG A 194 -10.32 -27.45 -2.38
N TYR A 195 -10.00 -28.43 -1.55
CA TYR A 195 -8.81 -29.24 -1.74
C TYR A 195 -8.94 -30.09 -3.02
N GLY A 196 -7.88 -30.15 -3.84
CA GLY A 196 -7.81 -30.94 -5.03
C GLY A 196 -7.64 -30.18 -6.33
N ARG A 197 -7.43 -30.92 -7.42
CA ARG A 197 -6.99 -30.43 -8.73
C ARG A 197 -7.87 -29.34 -9.37
N THR A 198 -9.15 -29.31 -9.04
CA THR A 198 -10.11 -28.32 -9.57
C THR A 198 -10.61 -27.33 -8.51
N GLY A 199 -10.17 -27.48 -7.27
CA GLY A 199 -10.67 -26.69 -6.13
C GLY A 199 -9.84 -25.46 -5.79
N GLY A 200 -8.74 -25.22 -6.48
CA GLY A 200 -7.88 -24.06 -6.27
C GLY A 200 -7.00 -24.10 -5.01
N LEU A 201 -7.15 -25.11 -4.14
CA LEU A 201 -6.34 -25.28 -2.93
C LEU A 201 -5.43 -26.51 -3.08
N TYR A 202 -4.14 -26.28 -3.23
CA TYR A 202 -3.13 -27.34 -3.38
C TYR A 202 -2.48 -27.70 -2.06
N GLU A 203 -2.27 -26.71 -1.20
CA GLU A 203 -1.64 -26.87 0.10
C GLU A 203 -2.30 -25.93 1.12
N LEU A 204 -2.52 -26.42 2.33
CA LEU A 204 -2.96 -25.65 3.47
C LEU A 204 -2.02 -25.93 4.64
N THR A 205 -1.18 -24.97 4.98
CA THR A 205 -0.31 -25.06 6.13
C THR A 205 -0.88 -24.21 7.26
N ARG A 206 -1.20 -24.85 8.39
CA ARG A 206 -1.58 -24.14 9.62
C ARG A 206 -0.33 -23.81 10.42
N GLN A 207 -0.08 -22.52 10.60
CA GLN A 207 0.97 -22.09 11.52
C GLN A 207 0.53 -22.28 12.98
N ASN A 208 1.44 -22.68 13.83
CA ASN A 208 1.17 -22.77 15.27
C ASN A 208 0.90 -21.36 15.83
N ILE A 209 -0.23 -21.21 16.51
CA ILE A 209 -0.53 -20.00 17.26
C ILE A 209 0.41 -19.96 18.48
N ASN A 210 1.25 -18.94 18.56
CA ASN A 210 2.05 -18.73 19.76
C ASN A 210 1.13 -18.29 20.90
N SER A 211 0.91 -19.16 21.86
CA SER A 211 0.02 -18.90 23.01
C SER A 211 0.44 -17.68 23.85
N LYS A 212 1.70 -17.21 23.70
CA LYS A 212 2.20 -16.01 24.39
C LYS A 212 1.56 -14.72 23.85
N ASN A 213 1.04 -14.74 22.62
CA ASN A 213 0.38 -13.59 22.00
C ASN A 213 -1.15 -13.57 22.25
N VAL A 214 -1.69 -14.60 22.87
CA VAL A 214 -3.11 -14.64 23.23
C VAL A 214 -3.32 -13.87 24.53
N VAL A 215 -4.17 -12.84 24.48
CA VAL A 215 -4.58 -12.06 25.66
C VAL A 215 -6.09 -12.27 25.83
N THR A 216 -6.50 -12.75 27.00
CA THR A 216 -7.90 -13.03 27.33
C THR A 216 -8.50 -12.01 28.29
N ARG A 217 -7.66 -11.22 28.97
CA ARG A 217 -8.06 -10.05 29.76
C ARG A 217 -7.09 -8.90 29.50
N LEU A 218 -7.62 -7.74 29.14
CA LEU A 218 -6.86 -6.54 28.80
C LEU A 218 -7.19 -5.40 29.75
N TYR A 219 -6.21 -4.88 30.47
CA TYR A 219 -6.30 -3.66 31.25
C TYR A 219 -6.03 -2.46 30.34
N VAL A 220 -6.97 -1.53 30.28
CA VAL A 220 -6.90 -0.39 29.38
C VAL A 220 -6.78 0.92 30.18
N TYR A 221 -5.77 1.69 29.85
CA TYR A 221 -5.51 3.00 30.47
C TYR A 221 -5.42 4.09 29.39
N GLY A 222 -5.87 5.29 29.72
CA GLY A 222 -5.63 6.49 28.92
C GLY A 222 -4.17 6.91 28.96
N GLY A 223 -3.72 7.65 27.95
CA GLY A 223 -2.40 8.28 27.98
C GLY A 223 -2.31 9.37 29.04
N SER A 224 -1.09 9.69 29.45
CA SER A 224 -0.79 10.73 30.45
C SER A 224 -0.46 12.09 29.83
N SER A 225 -0.56 12.24 28.50
CA SER A 225 -0.35 13.52 27.82
C SER A 225 -1.31 14.59 28.37
N ASN A 226 -0.79 15.75 28.76
CA ASN A 226 -1.53 16.86 29.34
C ASN A 226 -2.09 16.61 30.77
N LEU A 227 -1.65 15.57 31.44
CA LEU A 227 -1.98 15.35 32.87
C LEU A 227 -0.82 15.82 33.75
N GLY A 228 -1.13 16.48 34.87
CA GLY A 228 -0.11 16.85 35.87
C GLY A 228 0.54 15.61 36.50
N ASP A 229 1.75 15.73 37.01
CA ASP A 229 2.60 14.64 37.53
C ASP A 229 1.94 13.70 38.55
N LYS A 230 0.93 14.17 39.26
CA LYS A 230 0.14 13.38 40.20
C LYS A 230 -0.88 12.43 39.54
N TYR A 231 -1.18 12.62 38.25
CA TYR A 231 -2.11 11.80 37.48
C TYR A 231 -1.31 10.98 36.45
N ARG A 232 -0.77 9.83 36.87
CA ARG A 232 0.05 9.02 35.97
C ARG A 232 -0.72 8.44 34.79
N TYR A 233 -1.93 7.92 35.03
CA TYR A 233 -2.79 7.33 34.00
C TYR A 233 -4.25 7.50 34.38
N THR A 234 -5.12 7.81 33.41
CA THR A 234 -6.56 7.75 33.58
C THR A 234 -7.11 6.45 33.05
N ARG A 235 -8.11 5.91 33.72
CA ARG A 235 -8.86 4.77 33.18
C ARG A 235 -9.81 5.24 32.10
N LEU A 236 -9.85 4.53 30.96
CA LEU A 236 -10.80 4.80 29.92
C LEU A 236 -12.19 4.29 30.34
N CYS A 237 -13.24 5.06 30.00
CA CYS A 237 -14.60 4.55 30.05
C CYS A 237 -14.82 3.61 28.87
N LEU A 238 -14.95 2.31 29.15
CA LEU A 238 -15.15 1.30 28.12
C LEU A 238 -16.63 1.23 27.74
N PRO A 239 -16.99 1.27 26.45
CA PRO A 239 -18.37 1.15 25.99
C PRO A 239 -19.02 -0.13 26.53
N GLY A 240 -20.23 -0.03 27.06
CA GLY A 240 -20.99 -1.16 27.59
C GLY A 240 -20.47 -1.76 28.91
N LYS A 241 -19.49 -1.11 29.57
CA LYS A 241 -18.95 -1.54 30.87
C LYS A 241 -19.27 -0.53 31.96
N ALA A 242 -19.26 -0.99 33.21
CA ALA A 242 -19.41 -0.12 34.36
C ALA A 242 -18.32 0.97 34.40
N LYS A 243 -18.65 2.18 34.89
CA LYS A 243 -17.77 3.35 34.91
C LYS A 243 -16.41 3.12 35.56
N ASN A 244 -16.30 2.11 36.45
CA ASN A 244 -15.08 1.74 37.15
C ASN A 244 -14.43 0.45 36.65
N ALA A 245 -14.91 -0.10 35.52
CA ALA A 245 -14.32 -1.30 34.95
C ALA A 245 -12.86 -1.02 34.57
N SER A 246 -11.94 -1.85 35.05
CA SER A 246 -10.49 -1.68 34.82
C SER A 246 -10.00 -2.53 33.66
N TYR A 247 -10.82 -3.46 33.17
CA TYR A 247 -10.44 -4.38 32.10
C TYR A 247 -11.62 -4.78 31.23
N ILE A 248 -11.30 -5.28 30.07
CA ILE A 248 -12.18 -6.04 29.19
C ILE A 248 -11.71 -7.48 29.14
N GLU A 249 -12.62 -8.42 29.07
CA GLU A 249 -12.28 -9.85 28.95
C GLU A 249 -13.27 -10.57 28.02
N ASP A 250 -12.78 -11.66 27.46
CA ASP A 250 -13.56 -12.60 26.67
C ASP A 250 -13.67 -13.93 27.43
N ALA A 251 -14.86 -14.23 27.91
CA ALA A 251 -15.13 -15.43 28.69
C ALA A 251 -14.93 -16.73 27.89
N ALA A 252 -15.24 -16.71 26.57
CA ALA A 252 -15.02 -17.86 25.70
C ALA A 252 -13.53 -18.10 25.48
N ALA A 253 -12.76 -17.04 25.28
CA ALA A 253 -11.32 -17.12 25.15
C ALA A 253 -10.66 -17.57 26.49
N ILE A 254 -11.16 -17.12 27.63
CA ILE A 254 -10.68 -17.58 28.95
C ILE A 254 -10.92 -19.08 29.11
N ALA A 255 -12.11 -19.57 28.74
CA ALA A 255 -12.42 -21.00 28.80
C ALA A 255 -11.52 -21.84 27.88
N ALA A 256 -11.17 -21.32 26.71
CA ALA A 256 -10.35 -22.03 25.72
C ALA A 256 -8.84 -22.00 26.02
N TYR A 257 -8.31 -20.87 26.51
CA TYR A 257 -6.86 -20.60 26.63
C TYR A 257 -6.39 -20.29 28.03
N GLY A 258 -7.29 -20.26 29.01
CA GLY A 258 -7.02 -19.81 30.36
C GLY A 258 -6.97 -18.29 30.48
N LEU A 259 -6.86 -17.81 31.73
CA LEU A 259 -6.71 -16.37 31.99
C LEU A 259 -5.29 -15.91 31.61
N LYS A 260 -5.21 -14.99 30.67
CA LYS A 260 -3.96 -14.38 30.21
C LYS A 260 -4.14 -12.87 30.16
N GLU A 261 -3.40 -12.18 30.97
CA GLU A 261 -3.55 -10.75 31.20
C GLU A 261 -2.50 -9.95 30.44
N ASN A 262 -2.89 -8.76 29.98
CA ASN A 262 -1.99 -7.78 29.40
C ASN A 262 -2.49 -6.37 29.72
N THR A 263 -1.64 -5.38 29.50
CA THR A 263 -1.95 -3.96 29.71
C THR A 263 -1.69 -3.18 28.42
N LYS A 264 -2.64 -2.32 28.04
CA LYS A 264 -2.47 -1.37 26.93
C LYS A 264 -2.69 0.04 27.45
N ILE A 265 -1.78 0.93 27.09
CA ILE A 265 -1.90 2.37 27.30
C ILE A 265 -2.32 2.97 25.97
N GLY A 266 -3.54 3.49 25.89
CA GLY A 266 -4.04 4.22 24.73
C GLY A 266 -3.44 5.61 24.67
N ARG A 267 -3.18 6.14 23.50
CA ARG A 267 -2.98 7.57 23.33
C ARG A 267 -4.35 8.24 23.48
N ALA A 268 -4.51 9.09 24.47
CA ALA A 268 -5.67 9.95 24.55
C ALA A 268 -5.58 10.96 23.39
N HIS A 269 -6.45 10.84 22.40
CA HIS A 269 -6.75 11.95 21.52
C HIS A 269 -7.70 12.85 22.31
N VAL A 270 -7.26 14.06 22.61
CA VAL A 270 -8.10 15.16 23.10
C VAL A 270 -8.53 15.95 21.90
#